data_844a70d340f8a99af247b0e7d9a69943
#
_entry.id   844a70d340f8a99af247b0e7d9a69943
#
_cell.length_a   1.000
_cell.length_b   1.000
_cell.length_c   1.000
_cell.angle_alpha   90.00
_cell.angle_beta   90.00
_cell.angle_gamma   90.00
#
_symmetry.space_group_name_H-M   'P 1'
#
loop_
_entity.id
_entity.type
_entity.pdbx_description
1 polymer ?
#
loop_
_entity_poly.entity_id
_entity_poly.type
_entity_poly.pdbx_seq_one_letter_code
_entity_poly.pdbx_strand_id
1 'polypeptide(L)'
;MPENSNCSSAGSCTKSSCEGCPSHNGGPQSFLVEQNKFSNIKHVIGVVSGKGGVGKSFVTSSLAVNMAKKGYKVGILDADITGPSIPKMFGAHDQILGDENGLMHPYETKEGIKLISVNLLMDNEEDPVIWRLSLIHI
;
A
#
# COMPACT_ATOMS: atom_id res chain seq x y z
N MET A 1 -19.38 30.88 26.84
CA MET A 1 -18.67 29.59 26.67
C MET A 1 -17.81 29.75 25.43
N PRO A 2 -16.50 29.59 25.47
CA PRO A 2 -15.70 29.69 24.27
C PRO A 2 -16.00 28.47 23.38
N GLU A 3 -16.50 28.72 22.18
CA GLU A 3 -16.69 27.73 21.15
C GLU A 3 -15.32 27.22 20.68
N ASN A 4 -14.94 26.06 21.15
CA ASN A 4 -13.73 25.39 20.74
C ASN A 4 -14.04 24.51 19.49
N SER A 5 -14.00 25.15 18.32
CA SER A 5 -14.38 24.58 17.01
C SER A 5 -13.40 23.48 16.48
N ASN A 6 -12.43 23.03 17.28
CA ASN A 6 -11.36 22.16 16.84
C ASN A 6 -11.38 20.75 17.47
N CYS A 7 -12.48 20.34 18.06
CA CYS A 7 -12.62 19.03 18.67
C CYS A 7 -13.78 18.26 18.03
N SER A 8 -13.52 17.10 17.44
CA SER A 8 -14.54 16.23 16.83
C SER A 8 -15.59 15.70 17.81
N SER A 9 -15.36 15.83 19.12
CA SER A 9 -16.24 15.39 20.20
C SER A 9 -16.82 16.53 21.02
N ALA A 10 -16.83 17.76 20.50
CA ALA A 10 -17.25 18.96 21.25
C ALA A 10 -18.68 18.88 21.87
N GLY A 11 -19.57 18.07 21.26
CA GLY A 11 -20.95 17.90 21.74
C GLY A 11 -21.12 16.97 22.94
N SER A 12 -20.12 16.18 23.33
CA SER A 12 -20.21 15.22 24.45
C SER A 12 -19.11 15.37 25.49
N CYS A 13 -18.31 16.44 25.40
CA CYS A 13 -17.18 16.66 26.30
C CYS A 13 -17.63 17.33 27.59
N THR A 14 -17.37 16.71 28.74
CA THR A 14 -17.70 17.21 30.09
C THR A 14 -16.53 17.92 30.76
N LYS A 15 -15.38 18.08 30.10
CA LYS A 15 -14.17 18.69 30.66
C LYS A 15 -14.17 20.21 30.42
N SER A 16 -13.78 20.95 31.46
CA SER A 16 -13.69 22.43 31.43
C SER A 16 -12.45 22.97 30.70
N SER A 17 -11.45 22.15 30.42
CA SER A 17 -10.25 22.51 29.63
C SER A 17 -9.82 21.38 28.73
N CYS A 18 -9.26 21.73 27.56
CA CYS A 18 -8.77 20.78 26.58
C CYS A 18 -7.28 20.40 26.73
N GLU A 19 -6.62 20.94 27.77
CA GLU A 19 -5.21 20.60 28.04
C GLU A 19 -5.09 19.15 28.50
N GLY A 20 -4.26 18.37 27.77
CA GLY A 20 -4.05 16.93 28.04
C GLY A 20 -5.17 16.03 27.54
N CYS A 21 -6.08 16.49 26.69
CA CYS A 21 -7.08 15.64 26.06
C CYS A 21 -6.44 14.87 24.88
N PRO A 22 -6.54 13.53 24.82
CA PRO A 22 -6.00 12.74 23.70
C PRO A 22 -6.59 13.15 22.34
N SER A 23 -7.81 13.69 22.33
CA SER A 23 -8.51 14.15 21.12
C SER A 23 -8.15 15.59 20.72
N HIS A 24 -7.46 16.36 21.56
CA HIS A 24 -7.10 17.75 21.27
C HIS A 24 -5.83 17.86 20.40
N ASN A 25 -4.94 16.86 20.43
CA ASN A 25 -3.74 16.82 19.60
C ASN A 25 -3.97 16.14 18.24
N GLY A 26 -5.21 15.77 17.93
CA GLY A 26 -5.59 15.11 16.68
C GLY A 26 -6.14 16.08 15.64
N GLY A 27 -5.39 17.11 15.27
CA GLY A 27 -5.55 17.63 13.91
C GLY A 27 -5.34 16.48 12.93
N PRO A 28 -5.91 16.53 11.71
CA PRO A 28 -5.70 15.45 10.74
C PRO A 28 -4.20 15.24 10.57
N GLN A 29 -3.69 14.16 11.17
CA GLN A 29 -2.30 13.79 11.00
C GLN A 29 -2.10 13.52 9.51
N SER A 30 -1.28 14.32 8.90
CA SER A 30 -0.86 14.07 7.54
C SER A 30 -0.12 12.72 7.52
N PHE A 31 -0.70 11.73 6.86
CA PHE A 31 -0.03 10.46 6.59
C PHE A 31 1.01 10.59 5.47
N LEU A 32 1.31 11.81 5.04
CA LEU A 32 2.33 12.07 4.05
C LEU A 32 3.69 11.82 4.68
N VAL A 33 4.36 10.78 4.20
CA VAL A 33 5.73 10.44 4.52
C VAL A 33 6.61 10.94 3.38
N GLU A 34 7.77 11.51 3.70
CA GLU A 34 8.74 11.91 2.68
C GLU A 34 9.16 10.70 1.85
N GLN A 35 9.30 10.92 0.55
CA GLN A 35 9.81 9.89 -0.36
C GLN A 35 11.21 9.46 0.06
N ASN A 36 11.49 8.15 -0.05
CA ASN A 36 12.84 7.65 0.12
C ASN A 36 13.79 8.35 -0.88
N LYS A 37 14.99 8.72 -0.43
CA LYS A 37 16.01 9.41 -1.23
C LYS A 37 16.35 8.69 -2.55
N PHE A 38 16.19 7.38 -2.60
CA PHE A 38 16.46 6.55 -3.77
C PHE A 38 15.24 6.35 -4.66
N SER A 39 14.06 6.83 -4.25
CA SER A 39 12.82 6.73 -5.02
C SER A 39 12.60 8.00 -5.86
N ASN A 40 12.26 7.81 -7.14
CA ASN A 40 11.90 8.90 -8.05
C ASN A 40 10.61 8.52 -8.79
N ILE A 41 9.48 8.60 -8.08
CA ILE A 41 8.16 8.28 -8.60
C ILE A 41 7.48 9.57 -9.01
N LYS A 42 7.23 9.76 -10.31
CA LYS A 42 6.59 10.96 -10.87
C LYS A 42 5.07 10.90 -10.81
N HIS A 43 4.50 9.74 -11.06
CA HIS A 43 3.05 9.53 -11.14
C HIS A 43 2.67 8.25 -10.41
N VAL A 44 1.64 8.33 -9.59
CA VAL A 44 1.04 7.18 -8.90
C VAL A 44 -0.39 7.04 -9.39
N ILE A 45 -0.75 5.84 -9.84
CA ILE A 45 -2.11 5.52 -10.30
C ILE A 45 -2.65 4.42 -9.40
N GLY A 46 -3.71 4.69 -8.65
CA GLY A 46 -4.39 3.71 -7.81
C GLY A 46 -5.52 3.02 -8.57
N VAL A 47 -5.47 1.69 -8.67
CA VAL A 47 -6.58 0.86 -9.18
C VAL A 47 -7.27 0.20 -8.00
N VAL A 48 -8.41 0.71 -7.62
CA VAL A 48 -9.11 0.34 -6.39
C VAL A 48 -10.53 -0.16 -6.70
N SER A 49 -10.99 -1.16 -5.96
CA SER A 49 -12.39 -1.60 -5.99
C SER A 49 -12.77 -2.26 -4.67
N GLY A 50 -13.96 -1.97 -4.18
CA GLY A 50 -14.54 -2.60 -3.00
C GLY A 50 -15.08 -4.01 -3.24
N LYS A 51 -15.13 -4.50 -4.49
CA LYS A 51 -15.64 -5.83 -4.85
C LYS A 51 -14.51 -6.71 -5.39
N GLY A 52 -14.46 -7.96 -4.94
CA GLY A 52 -13.58 -8.98 -5.48
C GLY A 52 -13.97 -9.42 -6.89
N GLY A 53 -13.02 -9.90 -7.68
CA GLY A 53 -13.28 -10.50 -8.99
C GLY A 53 -13.65 -9.56 -10.13
N VAL A 54 -13.58 -8.24 -9.94
CA VAL A 54 -13.94 -7.24 -10.98
C VAL A 54 -12.83 -6.95 -11.99
N GLY A 55 -11.68 -7.60 -11.86
CA GLY A 55 -10.58 -7.46 -12.82
C GLY A 55 -9.54 -6.38 -12.47
N LYS A 56 -9.42 -5.94 -11.20
CA LYS A 56 -8.40 -4.97 -10.79
C LYS A 56 -6.99 -5.32 -11.29
N SER A 57 -6.54 -6.54 -10.99
CA SER A 57 -5.22 -7.02 -11.36
C SER A 57 -5.02 -7.07 -12.87
N PHE A 58 -6.05 -7.48 -13.63
CA PHE A 58 -6.02 -7.47 -15.09
C PHE A 58 -5.86 -6.07 -15.66
N VAL A 59 -6.65 -5.11 -15.15
CA VAL A 59 -6.56 -3.70 -15.58
C VAL A 59 -5.18 -3.13 -15.24
N THR A 60 -4.69 -3.38 -14.03
CA THR A 60 -3.37 -2.90 -13.59
C THR A 60 -2.25 -3.46 -14.47
N SER A 61 -2.25 -4.77 -14.70
CA SER A 61 -1.23 -5.43 -15.53
C SER A 61 -1.29 -4.97 -16.99
N SER A 62 -2.49 -4.84 -17.55
CA SER A 62 -2.69 -4.35 -18.91
C SER A 62 -2.22 -2.91 -19.08
N LEU A 63 -2.52 -2.05 -18.11
CA LEU A 63 -2.06 -0.66 -18.10
C LEU A 63 -0.53 -0.60 -18.04
N ALA A 64 0.09 -1.37 -17.13
CA ALA A 64 1.53 -1.42 -16.96
C ALA A 64 2.24 -1.86 -18.24
N VAL A 65 1.79 -2.94 -18.88
CA VAL A 65 2.36 -3.43 -20.14
C VAL A 65 2.22 -2.40 -21.25
N ASN A 66 1.06 -1.75 -21.37
CA ASN A 66 0.85 -0.74 -22.39
C ASN A 66 1.75 0.49 -22.17
N MET A 67 1.98 0.90 -20.93
CA MET A 67 2.87 2.00 -20.61
C MET A 67 4.33 1.65 -20.84
N ALA A 68 4.75 0.43 -20.48
CA ALA A 68 6.09 -0.07 -20.76
C ALA A 68 6.37 -0.11 -22.28
N LYS A 69 5.41 -0.60 -23.09
CA LYS A 69 5.50 -0.58 -24.56
C LYS A 69 5.64 0.83 -25.17
N LYS A 70 5.12 1.85 -24.48
CA LYS A 70 5.29 3.26 -24.87
C LYS A 70 6.63 3.87 -24.39
N GLY A 71 7.49 3.08 -23.76
CA GLY A 71 8.81 3.49 -23.31
C GLY A 71 8.86 4.12 -21.91
N TYR A 72 7.76 4.05 -21.13
CA TYR A 72 7.77 4.53 -19.76
C TYR A 72 8.42 3.48 -18.82
N LYS A 73 9.11 3.96 -17.79
CA LYS A 73 9.55 3.13 -16.69
C LYS A 73 8.38 2.91 -15.74
N VAL A 74 7.97 1.66 -15.58
CA VAL A 74 6.76 1.29 -14.85
C VAL A 74 7.13 0.43 -13.65
N GLY A 75 6.49 0.72 -12.50
CA GLY A 75 6.49 -0.13 -11.32
C GLY A 75 5.06 -0.51 -10.93
N ILE A 76 4.87 -1.71 -10.43
CA ILE A 76 3.62 -2.20 -9.87
C ILE A 76 3.86 -2.54 -8.41
N LEU A 77 3.02 -2.00 -7.52
CA LEU A 77 2.89 -2.44 -6.14
C LEU A 77 1.57 -3.20 -6.00
N ASP A 78 1.66 -4.52 -5.81
CA ASP A 78 0.49 -5.33 -5.50
C ASP A 78 0.22 -5.26 -3.99
N ALA A 79 -0.79 -4.48 -3.62
CA ALA A 79 -1.20 -4.28 -2.24
C ALA A 79 -2.33 -5.23 -1.81
N ASP A 80 -2.70 -6.22 -2.62
CA ASP A 80 -3.65 -7.27 -2.25
C ASP A 80 -2.93 -8.36 -1.43
N ILE A 81 -2.84 -8.14 -0.12
CA ILE A 81 -2.20 -9.08 0.81
C ILE A 81 -2.91 -10.44 0.81
N THR A 82 -4.17 -10.45 0.39
CA THR A 82 -5.07 -11.58 0.60
C THR A 82 -5.08 -12.58 -0.55
N GLY A 83 -4.66 -12.19 -1.70
CA GLY A 83 -4.64 -13.02 -2.90
C GLY A 83 -3.90 -12.31 -4.02
N PRO A 84 -2.60 -12.05 -3.82
CA PRO A 84 -1.81 -11.34 -4.80
C PRO A 84 -1.79 -12.15 -6.10
N SER A 85 -2.37 -11.58 -7.15
CA SER A 85 -2.55 -12.23 -8.43
C SER A 85 -1.61 -11.69 -9.51
N ILE A 86 -1.04 -10.52 -9.29
CA ILE A 86 -0.17 -9.85 -10.28
C ILE A 86 1.12 -10.63 -10.52
N PRO A 87 1.85 -11.15 -9.50
CA PRO A 87 3.05 -11.96 -9.75
C PRO A 87 2.80 -13.13 -10.69
N LYS A 88 1.70 -13.86 -10.47
CA LYS A 88 1.32 -15.00 -11.33
C LYS A 88 1.06 -14.58 -12.78
N MET A 89 0.50 -13.39 -13.01
CA MET A 89 0.24 -12.88 -14.36
C MET A 89 1.53 -12.56 -15.12
N PHE A 90 2.60 -12.19 -14.42
CA PHE A 90 3.90 -11.90 -15.00
C PHE A 90 4.88 -13.08 -14.92
N GLY A 91 4.48 -14.21 -14.35
CA GLY A 91 5.35 -15.36 -14.13
C GLY A 91 6.51 -15.05 -13.18
N ALA A 92 6.27 -14.18 -12.21
CA ALA A 92 7.25 -13.82 -11.19
C ALA A 92 7.18 -14.82 -10.04
N HIS A 93 8.27 -15.58 -9.86
CA HIS A 93 8.40 -16.59 -8.81
C HIS A 93 9.63 -16.38 -7.94
N ASP A 94 10.54 -15.50 -8.37
CA ASP A 94 11.77 -15.23 -7.62
C ASP A 94 11.49 -14.35 -6.42
N GLN A 95 12.10 -14.72 -5.31
CA GLN A 95 11.97 -13.99 -4.05
C GLN A 95 12.66 -12.62 -4.12
N ILE A 96 12.00 -11.62 -3.57
CA ILE A 96 12.59 -10.28 -3.40
C ILE A 96 13.41 -10.28 -2.11
N LEU A 97 14.70 -10.04 -2.24
CA LEU A 97 15.61 -9.90 -1.10
C LEU A 97 15.88 -8.43 -0.80
N GLY A 98 16.01 -8.11 0.47
CA GLY A 98 16.53 -6.82 0.91
C GLY A 98 18.07 -6.78 0.83
N ASP A 99 18.62 -5.62 0.56
CA ASP A 99 20.06 -5.39 0.66
C ASP A 99 20.49 -5.10 2.10
N GLU A 100 21.81 -4.98 2.32
CA GLU A 100 22.40 -4.64 3.64
C GLU A 100 21.95 -3.27 4.16
N ASN A 101 21.45 -2.40 3.29
CA ASN A 101 20.92 -1.07 3.63
C ASN A 101 19.42 -1.08 3.93
N GLY A 102 18.79 -2.24 3.93
CA GLY A 102 17.34 -2.39 4.15
C GLY A 102 16.50 -1.95 2.97
N LEU A 103 17.06 -1.84 1.77
CA LEU A 103 16.33 -1.54 0.54
C LEU A 103 15.91 -2.83 -0.13
N MET A 104 14.65 -2.88 -0.56
CA MET A 104 14.11 -3.99 -1.34
C MET A 104 14.31 -3.73 -2.83
N HIS A 105 14.90 -4.70 -3.54
CA HIS A 105 15.03 -4.65 -4.98
C HIS A 105 13.82 -5.29 -5.63
N PRO A 106 13.01 -4.53 -6.39
CA PRO A 106 11.82 -5.08 -7.03
C PRO A 106 12.19 -6.17 -8.04
N TYR A 107 11.32 -7.18 -8.18
CA TYR A 107 11.42 -8.13 -9.27
C TYR A 107 11.28 -7.40 -10.60
N GLU A 108 12.13 -7.70 -11.57
CA GLU A 108 12.05 -7.10 -12.91
C GLU A 108 11.54 -8.11 -13.92
N THR A 109 10.41 -7.80 -14.54
CA THR A 109 9.82 -8.65 -15.58
C THR A 109 10.60 -8.58 -16.89
N LYS A 110 10.32 -9.50 -17.81
CA LYS A 110 10.93 -9.52 -19.16
C LYS A 110 10.67 -8.22 -19.95
N GLU A 111 9.58 -7.53 -19.63
CA GLU A 111 9.20 -6.26 -20.24
C GLU A 111 9.83 -5.04 -19.54
N GLY A 112 10.68 -5.25 -18.55
CA GLY A 112 11.32 -4.20 -17.78
C GLY A 112 10.39 -3.51 -16.77
N ILE A 113 9.28 -4.14 -16.40
CA ILE A 113 8.36 -3.66 -15.36
C ILE A 113 8.87 -4.11 -14.01
N LYS A 114 8.98 -3.20 -13.06
CA LYS A 114 9.37 -3.50 -11.68
C LYS A 114 8.15 -3.88 -10.86
N LEU A 115 8.20 -5.00 -10.16
CA LEU A 115 7.08 -5.55 -9.41
C LEU A 115 7.47 -5.80 -7.95
N ILE A 116 6.63 -5.33 -7.04
CA ILE A 116 6.68 -5.67 -5.62
C ILE A 116 5.32 -6.23 -5.23
N SER A 117 5.32 -7.37 -4.54
CA SER A 117 4.14 -8.01 -3.97
C SER A 117 4.53 -8.73 -2.69
N VAL A 118 3.59 -8.87 -1.76
CA VAL A 118 3.83 -9.58 -0.50
C VAL A 118 4.23 -11.04 -0.74
N ASN A 119 3.69 -11.70 -1.75
CA ASN A 119 4.06 -13.08 -2.10
C ASN A 119 5.55 -13.24 -2.46
N LEU A 120 6.14 -12.22 -3.07
CA LEU A 120 7.55 -12.26 -3.46
C LEU A 120 8.48 -11.96 -2.27
N LEU A 121 7.93 -11.58 -1.13
CA LEU A 121 8.67 -11.33 0.12
C LEU A 121 8.62 -12.53 1.07
N MET A 122 7.83 -13.56 0.75
CA MET A 122 7.65 -14.73 1.60
C MET A 122 8.56 -15.88 1.12
N ASP A 123 9.01 -16.69 2.06
CA ASP A 123 9.86 -17.85 1.76
C ASP A 123 9.13 -18.92 0.94
N ASN A 124 7.80 -19.05 1.16
CA ASN A 124 6.94 -19.95 0.41
C ASN A 124 5.69 -19.21 -0.06
N GLU A 125 5.38 -19.30 -1.34
CA GLU A 125 4.16 -18.70 -1.93
C GLU A 125 2.85 -19.25 -1.34
N GLU A 126 2.90 -20.44 -0.76
CA GLU A 126 1.74 -21.14 -0.18
C GLU A 126 1.54 -20.86 1.29
N ASP A 127 2.47 -20.17 1.94
CA ASP A 127 2.34 -19.86 3.36
C ASP A 127 1.17 -18.89 3.57
N PRO A 128 0.18 -19.26 4.41
CA PRO A 128 -0.94 -18.38 4.66
C PRO A 128 -0.45 -17.13 5.39
N VAL A 129 -0.77 -15.96 4.87
CA VAL A 129 -0.57 -14.71 5.58
C VAL A 129 -1.51 -14.70 6.77
N ILE A 130 -0.99 -15.17 7.93
CA ILE A 130 -1.74 -15.52 9.15
C ILE A 130 -2.49 -14.31 9.77
N TRP A 131 -2.15 -13.12 9.38
CA TRP A 131 -2.72 -11.86 9.87
C TRP A 131 -4.22 -11.71 9.68
N ARG A 132 -4.82 -12.46 8.78
CA ARG A 132 -6.25 -12.42 8.51
C ARG A 132 -7.13 -12.92 9.62
N LEU A 133 -6.70 -13.96 10.31
CA LEU A 133 -7.53 -14.60 11.34
C LEU A 133 -7.58 -13.79 12.63
N SER A 134 -6.56 -13.00 12.91
CA SER A 134 -6.50 -12.16 14.11
C SER A 134 -7.47 -10.98 14.08
N LEU A 135 -7.83 -10.47 12.89
CA LEU A 135 -8.74 -9.32 12.75
C LEU A 135 -10.22 -9.72 12.72
N ILE A 136 -10.53 -10.99 12.49
CA ILE A 136 -11.92 -11.48 12.44
C ILE A 136 -12.41 -11.88 13.85
N HIS A 137 -11.51 -12.12 14.78
CA HIS A 137 -11.83 -12.56 16.15
C HIS A 137 -11.88 -11.44 17.20
N ILE A 138 -11.77 -10.19 16.80
CA ILE A 138 -11.98 -9.01 17.64
C ILE A 138 -13.37 -8.45 17.39
#